data_af8058650c0d165e9c90060be5974c68
#
_entry.id   af8058650c0d165e9c90060be5974c68
#
_cell.length_a   1.000
_cell.length_b   1.000
_cell.length_c   1.000
_cell.angle_alpha   90.00
_cell.angle_beta   90.00
_cell.angle_gamma   90.00
#
_symmetry.space_group_name_H-M   'P 1'
#
loop_
_entity.id
_entity.type
_entity.pdbx_description
1 polymer ?
#
loop_
_entity_poly.entity_id
_entity_poly.type
_entity_poly.pdbx_seq_one_letter_code
_entity_poly.pdbx_strand_id
1 'polypeptide(L)'
;MKLVANALACERNGRVVFSGLSFALAAGQYAELRGPNGSGKSSLLRLLAGLVPAAAGTVAAEPADGKALPQHCHYIGHHDALKNAMTVRENIAFWACMLGGTQGGDSLAAFKMQRLADDPVQLLSAGQRRRLSLSRLLAAPRPIWLLDEPMTALDVESQKTLAGIVDRHLAEGGIALAAIHGEGLRKPDHVITLKGAA
;
A
#
# COMPACT_ATOMS: atom_id res chain seq x y z
N MET A 1 17.17 -0.09 4.51
CA MET A 1 16.38 1.11 4.15
C MET A 1 15.59 1.58 5.35
N LYS A 2 15.31 2.87 5.47
CA LYS A 2 14.49 3.47 6.53
C LYS A 2 13.57 4.51 5.91
N LEU A 3 12.31 4.53 6.30
CA LEU A 3 11.36 5.58 5.93
C LEU A 3 11.31 6.61 7.08
N VAL A 4 11.64 7.87 6.79
CA VAL A 4 11.70 8.93 7.80
C VAL A 4 10.78 10.07 7.40
N ALA A 5 9.90 10.47 8.31
CA ALA A 5 9.00 11.60 8.18
C ALA A 5 9.26 12.60 9.32
N ASN A 6 9.43 13.88 8.98
CA ASN A 6 9.73 14.95 9.93
C ASN A 6 8.70 16.07 9.79
N ALA A 7 7.96 16.33 10.87
CA ALA A 7 6.97 17.40 11.00
C ALA A 7 6.00 17.53 9.81
N LEU A 8 5.57 16.37 9.23
CA LEU A 8 4.68 16.35 8.08
C LEU A 8 3.35 17.01 8.39
N ALA A 9 2.86 17.79 7.43
CA ALA A 9 1.51 18.33 7.41
C ALA A 9 0.84 18.03 6.07
N CYS A 10 -0.46 17.78 6.11
CA CYS A 10 -1.30 17.58 4.94
C CYS A 10 -2.50 18.51 4.99
N GLU A 11 -2.76 19.17 3.87
CA GLU A 11 -3.91 20.03 3.67
C GLU A 11 -4.74 19.52 2.49
N ARG A 12 -6.05 19.60 2.60
CA ARG A 12 -7.00 19.26 1.53
C ARG A 12 -8.11 20.29 1.47
N ASN A 13 -8.31 20.88 0.31
CA ASN A 13 -9.37 21.89 0.07
C ASN A 13 -9.34 23.03 1.11
N GLY A 14 -8.16 23.57 1.43
CA GLY A 14 -7.97 24.66 2.39
C GLY A 14 -8.15 24.26 3.87
N ARG A 15 -8.21 22.94 4.18
CA ARG A 15 -8.32 22.45 5.56
C ARG A 15 -7.13 21.59 5.91
N VAL A 16 -6.53 21.84 7.07
CA VAL A 16 -5.47 21.01 7.63
C VAL A 16 -6.06 19.66 8.02
N VAL A 17 -5.53 18.57 7.47
CA VAL A 17 -5.94 17.19 7.79
C VAL A 17 -5.15 16.68 9.00
N PHE A 18 -3.84 16.91 8.98
CA PHE A 18 -2.94 16.68 10.11
C PHE A 18 -1.71 17.58 9.98
N SER A 19 -1.01 17.83 11.09
CA SER A 19 0.22 18.63 11.14
C SER A 19 1.20 18.09 12.17
N GLY A 20 2.50 18.38 11.98
CA GLY A 20 3.57 18.06 12.92
C GLY A 20 3.84 16.56 13.09
N LEU A 21 3.40 15.72 12.13
CA LEU A 21 3.56 14.27 12.22
C LEU A 21 5.01 13.87 11.93
N SER A 22 5.64 13.19 12.90
CA SER A 22 6.98 12.65 12.75
C SER A 22 7.02 11.17 13.13
N PHE A 23 7.67 10.35 12.30
CA PHE A 23 7.89 8.94 12.57
C PHE A 23 9.08 8.42 11.76
N ALA A 24 9.58 7.25 12.15
CA ALA A 24 10.60 6.54 11.39
C ALA A 24 10.31 5.04 11.44
N LEU A 25 10.46 4.36 10.30
CA LEU A 25 10.33 2.91 10.17
C LEU A 25 11.60 2.36 9.54
N ALA A 26 12.20 1.37 10.18
CA ALA A 26 13.38 0.66 9.67
C ALA A 26 12.96 -0.54 8.79
N ALA A 27 13.92 -1.08 8.05
CA ALA A 27 13.77 -2.35 7.34
C ALA A 27 13.24 -3.44 8.27
N GLY A 28 12.30 -4.24 7.76
CA GLY A 28 11.64 -5.32 8.50
C GLY A 28 10.49 -4.87 9.39
N GLN A 29 10.17 -3.58 9.47
CA GLN A 29 9.13 -3.08 10.37
C GLN A 29 7.76 -2.93 9.68
N TYR A 30 6.72 -3.30 10.45
CA TYR A 30 5.32 -3.08 10.11
C TYR A 30 4.71 -2.04 11.04
N ALA A 31 4.07 -1.02 10.46
CA ALA A 31 3.35 -0.02 11.23
C ALA A 31 1.86 0.03 10.84
N GLU A 32 1.02 0.33 11.81
CA GLU A 32 -0.40 0.58 11.59
C GLU A 32 -0.73 2.06 11.79
N LEU A 33 -1.50 2.60 10.83
CA LEU A 33 -2.16 3.88 10.96
C LEU A 33 -3.51 3.68 11.62
N ARG A 34 -3.69 4.24 12.80
CA ARG A 34 -4.91 4.16 13.59
C ARG A 34 -5.53 5.56 13.75
N GLY A 35 -6.84 5.61 13.94
CA GLY A 35 -7.60 6.84 14.14
C GLY A 35 -9.00 6.76 13.56
N PRO A 36 -9.90 7.71 13.90
CA PRO A 36 -11.27 7.73 13.42
C PRO A 36 -11.34 7.89 11.89
N ASN A 37 -12.54 7.68 11.33
CA ASN A 37 -12.79 7.98 9.92
C ASN A 37 -12.58 9.48 9.68
N GLY A 38 -11.96 9.82 8.54
CA GLY A 38 -11.63 11.21 8.24
C GLY A 38 -10.37 11.76 8.92
N SER A 39 -9.68 11.00 9.80
CA SER A 39 -8.47 11.47 10.48
C SER A 39 -7.24 11.67 9.59
N GLY A 40 -7.32 11.32 8.30
CA GLY A 40 -6.23 11.54 7.35
C GLY A 40 -5.37 10.32 7.05
N LYS A 41 -5.73 9.11 7.48
CA LYS A 41 -4.95 7.88 7.21
C LYS A 41 -4.67 7.68 5.71
N SER A 42 -5.70 7.69 4.88
CA SER A 42 -5.54 7.59 3.42
C SER A 42 -4.80 8.79 2.82
N SER A 43 -4.95 9.99 3.42
CA SER A 43 -4.21 11.19 2.97
C SER A 43 -2.72 11.04 3.25
N LEU A 44 -2.33 10.50 4.41
CA LEU A 44 -0.93 10.21 4.71
C LEU A 44 -0.35 9.17 3.74
N LEU A 45 -1.04 8.04 3.52
CA LEU A 45 -0.56 7.03 2.57
C LEU A 45 -0.42 7.61 1.15
N ARG A 46 -1.36 8.44 0.68
CA ARG A 46 -1.27 9.11 -0.62
C ARG A 46 -0.14 10.13 -0.68
N LEU A 47 0.15 10.84 0.41
CA LEU A 47 1.28 11.76 0.50
C LEU A 47 2.59 10.99 0.38
N LEU A 48 2.76 9.88 1.10
CA LEU A 48 3.93 9.00 1.01
C LEU A 48 4.10 8.40 -0.39
N ALA A 49 2.99 8.07 -1.05
CA ALA A 49 2.97 7.58 -2.43
C ALA A 49 3.21 8.69 -3.49
N GLY A 50 3.38 9.96 -3.08
CA GLY A 50 3.57 11.09 -3.99
C GLY A 50 2.33 11.54 -4.74
N LEU A 51 1.14 11.08 -4.35
CA LEU A 51 -0.13 11.43 -4.98
C LEU A 51 -0.75 12.73 -4.43
N VAL A 52 -0.23 13.20 -3.30
CA VAL A 52 -0.63 14.45 -2.64
C VAL A 52 0.65 15.12 -2.14
N PRO A 53 0.84 16.42 -2.38
CA PRO A 53 2.00 17.14 -1.84
C PRO A 53 1.89 17.29 -0.33
N ALA A 54 3.03 17.34 0.36
CA ALA A 54 3.10 17.77 1.75
C ALA A 54 2.85 19.29 1.83
N ALA A 55 2.04 19.72 2.79
CA ALA A 55 1.84 21.14 3.07
C ALA A 55 3.03 21.72 3.87
N ALA A 56 3.66 20.89 4.73
CA ALA A 56 4.89 21.20 5.44
C ALA A 56 5.61 19.91 5.84
N GLY A 57 6.86 20.04 6.27
CA GLY A 57 7.71 18.92 6.67
C GLY A 57 8.35 18.21 5.51
N THR A 58 9.03 17.11 5.81
CA THR A 58 9.76 16.30 4.82
C THR A 58 9.53 14.82 5.04
N VAL A 59 9.61 14.05 3.96
CA VAL A 59 9.64 12.59 4.03
C VAL A 59 10.62 12.04 3.01
N ALA A 60 11.41 11.05 3.42
CA ALA A 60 12.41 10.43 2.57
C ALA A 60 12.64 8.96 2.91
N ALA A 61 13.18 8.22 1.93
CA ALA A 61 13.82 6.93 2.15
C ALA A 61 15.33 7.15 2.40
N GLU A 62 15.87 6.48 3.41
CA GLU A 62 17.30 6.57 3.79
C GLU A 62 17.97 5.18 3.75
N PRO A 63 19.24 5.07 3.30
CA PRO A 63 20.02 6.14 2.69
C PRO A 63 19.45 6.56 1.33
N ALA A 64 19.69 7.82 0.94
CA ALA A 64 19.27 8.33 -0.37
C ALA A 64 20.02 7.58 -1.50
N ASP A 65 19.29 7.11 -2.50
CA ASP A 65 19.83 6.42 -3.68
C ASP A 65 19.57 7.18 -5.00
N GLY A 66 19.20 8.47 -4.88
CA GLY A 66 18.87 9.33 -6.02
C GLY A 66 17.47 9.17 -6.56
N LYS A 67 16.65 8.25 -6.02
CA LYS A 67 15.26 8.06 -6.41
C LYS A 67 14.33 8.85 -5.50
N ALA A 68 13.23 9.34 -6.06
CA ALA A 68 12.14 9.92 -5.27
C ALA A 68 11.42 8.84 -4.47
N LEU A 69 10.92 9.18 -3.27
CA LEU A 69 10.21 8.25 -2.39
C LEU A 69 9.12 7.42 -3.09
N PRO A 70 8.26 7.97 -3.98
CA PRO A 70 7.25 7.19 -4.68
C PRO A 70 7.81 6.03 -5.53
N GLN A 71 9.06 6.13 -5.98
CA GLN A 71 9.71 5.06 -6.74
C GLN A 71 10.09 3.85 -5.87
N HIS A 72 10.10 4.01 -4.54
CA HIS A 72 10.29 2.93 -3.56
C HIS A 72 8.97 2.32 -3.08
N CYS A 73 7.82 2.92 -3.43
CA CYS A 73 6.54 2.57 -2.83
C CYS A 73 5.66 1.73 -3.77
N HIS A 74 5.04 0.68 -3.22
CA HIS A 74 3.74 0.20 -3.68
C HIS A 74 2.64 0.92 -2.89
N TYR A 75 1.63 1.41 -3.59
CA TYR A 75 0.41 1.92 -2.96
C TYR A 75 -0.80 1.10 -3.41
N ILE A 76 -1.45 0.46 -2.45
CA ILE A 76 -2.74 -0.21 -2.62
C ILE A 76 -3.77 0.62 -1.87
N GLY A 77 -4.55 1.38 -2.64
CA GLY A 77 -5.59 2.27 -2.10
C GLY A 77 -6.91 1.56 -1.84
N HIS A 78 -7.89 2.32 -1.37
CA HIS A 78 -9.26 1.86 -1.22
C HIS A 78 -9.89 1.48 -2.58
N HIS A 79 -9.58 2.23 -3.64
CA HIS A 79 -9.92 1.85 -5.01
C HIS A 79 -8.84 0.94 -5.60
N ASP A 80 -9.27 -0.16 -6.24
CA ASP A 80 -8.36 -1.20 -6.72
C ASP A 80 -7.43 -0.77 -7.86
N ALA A 81 -7.70 0.38 -8.49
CA ALA A 81 -6.92 0.93 -9.61
C ALA A 81 -6.72 -0.08 -10.77
N LEU A 82 -7.76 -0.83 -11.07
CA LEU A 82 -7.79 -1.82 -12.15
C LEU A 82 -8.38 -1.22 -13.43
N LYS A 83 -7.91 -1.70 -14.56
CA LYS A 83 -8.42 -1.35 -15.89
C LYS A 83 -9.47 -2.37 -16.29
N ASN A 84 -10.74 -1.97 -16.25
CA ASN A 84 -11.89 -2.87 -16.44
C ASN A 84 -11.94 -3.56 -17.79
N ALA A 85 -11.48 -2.89 -18.85
CA ALA A 85 -11.48 -3.43 -20.22
C ALA A 85 -10.36 -4.44 -20.49
N MET A 86 -9.37 -4.53 -19.60
CA MET A 86 -8.26 -5.48 -19.70
C MET A 86 -8.59 -6.77 -18.98
N THR A 87 -7.94 -7.85 -19.40
CA THR A 87 -7.93 -9.13 -18.67
C THR A 87 -7.14 -9.01 -17.38
N VAL A 88 -7.28 -10.01 -16.50
CA VAL A 88 -6.51 -10.13 -15.25
C VAL A 88 -5.01 -10.14 -15.55
N ARG A 89 -4.56 -10.92 -16.53
CA ARG A 89 -3.17 -11.01 -16.99
C ARG A 89 -2.64 -9.67 -17.47
N GLU A 90 -3.39 -9.00 -18.34
CA GLU A 90 -3.02 -7.70 -18.89
C GLU A 90 -2.91 -6.63 -17.81
N ASN A 91 -3.79 -6.64 -16.79
CA ASN A 91 -3.69 -5.73 -15.66
C ASN A 91 -2.39 -5.92 -14.87
N ILE A 92 -2.00 -7.16 -14.58
CA ILE A 92 -0.74 -7.43 -13.88
C ILE A 92 0.47 -7.04 -14.73
N ALA A 93 0.46 -7.38 -16.03
CA ALA A 93 1.54 -7.00 -16.94
C ALA A 93 1.67 -5.47 -17.05
N PHE A 94 0.55 -4.75 -17.14
CA PHE A 94 0.53 -3.29 -17.13
C PHE A 94 1.20 -2.71 -15.88
N TRP A 95 0.83 -3.20 -14.69
CA TRP A 95 1.39 -2.71 -13.44
C TRP A 95 2.86 -3.13 -13.26
N ALA A 96 3.24 -4.33 -13.68
CA ALA A 96 4.64 -4.76 -13.68
C ALA A 96 5.49 -3.79 -14.52
N CYS A 97 5.07 -3.51 -15.76
CA CYS A 97 5.74 -2.58 -16.65
C CYS A 97 5.85 -1.17 -16.04
N MET A 98 4.73 -0.62 -15.56
CA MET A 98 4.66 0.73 -14.96
C MET A 98 5.55 0.89 -13.72
N LEU A 99 5.77 -0.17 -12.98
CA LEU A 99 6.55 -0.18 -11.74
C LEU A 99 7.99 -0.66 -11.95
N GLY A 100 8.40 -0.96 -13.18
CA GLY A 100 9.76 -1.40 -13.52
C GLY A 100 10.05 -2.85 -13.11
N GLY A 101 9.02 -3.69 -12.99
CA GLY A 101 9.13 -5.12 -12.76
C GLY A 101 9.20 -5.91 -14.06
N THR A 102 9.58 -7.18 -13.95
CA THR A 102 9.44 -8.18 -15.01
C THR A 102 8.04 -8.78 -14.96
N GLN A 103 7.55 -9.33 -16.08
CA GLN A 103 6.19 -9.87 -16.21
C GLN A 103 5.80 -10.76 -15.01
N GLY A 104 4.83 -10.30 -14.21
CA GLY A 104 4.47 -10.85 -12.90
C GLY A 104 3.70 -12.19 -12.93
N GLY A 105 4.23 -13.20 -13.62
CA GLY A 105 3.57 -14.51 -13.78
C GLY A 105 3.17 -15.17 -12.46
N ASP A 106 4.03 -15.11 -11.45
CA ASP A 106 3.80 -15.74 -10.15
C ASP A 106 2.88 -14.91 -9.22
N SER A 107 2.68 -13.63 -9.51
CA SER A 107 1.87 -12.75 -8.67
C SER A 107 0.40 -13.16 -8.61
N LEU A 108 -0.15 -13.75 -9.69
CA LEU A 108 -1.50 -14.29 -9.72
C LEU A 108 -1.64 -15.58 -8.90
N ALA A 109 -0.57 -16.37 -8.81
CA ALA A 109 -0.57 -17.64 -8.09
C ALA A 109 -0.79 -17.43 -6.59
N ALA A 110 -0.19 -16.41 -6.01
CA ALA A 110 -0.26 -16.10 -4.59
C ALA A 110 -1.71 -15.93 -4.10
N PHE A 111 -2.57 -15.32 -4.91
CA PHE A 111 -3.98 -15.09 -4.60
C PHE A 111 -4.94 -16.01 -5.37
N LYS A 112 -4.45 -17.14 -5.94
CA LYS A 112 -5.25 -18.15 -6.67
C LYS A 112 -6.05 -17.55 -7.84
N MET A 113 -5.44 -16.58 -8.55
CA MET A 113 -6.08 -15.87 -9.66
C MET A 113 -5.73 -16.44 -11.05
N GLN A 114 -4.90 -17.51 -11.14
CA GLN A 114 -4.41 -18.03 -12.43
C GLN A 114 -5.52 -18.49 -13.36
N ARG A 115 -6.58 -19.12 -12.79
CA ARG A 115 -7.72 -19.61 -13.58
C ARG A 115 -8.56 -18.50 -14.21
N LEU A 116 -8.44 -17.29 -13.69
CA LEU A 116 -9.14 -16.09 -14.18
C LEU A 116 -8.23 -15.21 -15.04
N ALA A 117 -7.01 -15.68 -15.37
CA ALA A 117 -5.99 -14.86 -16.02
C ALA A 117 -6.47 -14.20 -17.32
N ASP A 118 -7.29 -14.88 -18.08
CA ASP A 118 -7.79 -14.42 -19.37
C ASP A 118 -9.21 -13.82 -19.30
N ASP A 119 -9.80 -13.77 -18.11
CA ASP A 119 -11.11 -13.14 -17.89
C ASP A 119 -10.97 -11.60 -17.85
N PRO A 120 -11.93 -10.87 -18.46
CA PRO A 120 -12.02 -9.42 -18.32
C PRO A 120 -12.26 -9.00 -16.86
N VAL A 121 -11.53 -7.99 -16.39
CA VAL A 121 -11.64 -7.51 -15.00
C VAL A 121 -13.05 -7.03 -14.63
N GLN A 122 -13.82 -6.53 -15.59
CA GLN A 122 -15.21 -6.12 -15.36
C GLN A 122 -16.13 -7.25 -14.89
N LEU A 123 -15.80 -8.52 -15.17
CA LEU A 123 -16.58 -9.69 -14.78
C LEU A 123 -16.21 -10.22 -13.38
N LEU A 124 -15.16 -9.69 -12.75
CA LEU A 124 -14.71 -10.13 -11.45
C LEU A 124 -15.63 -9.63 -10.33
N SER A 125 -15.86 -10.49 -9.32
CA SER A 125 -16.46 -10.10 -8.06
C SER A 125 -15.60 -9.08 -7.29
N ALA A 126 -16.15 -8.38 -6.30
CA ALA A 126 -15.41 -7.43 -5.47
C ALA A 126 -14.19 -8.08 -4.80
N GLY A 127 -14.34 -9.28 -4.24
CA GLY A 127 -13.22 -10.03 -3.62
C GLY A 127 -12.15 -10.45 -4.64
N GLN A 128 -12.54 -10.86 -5.84
CA GLN A 128 -11.59 -11.16 -6.92
C GLN A 128 -10.84 -9.92 -7.38
N ARG A 129 -11.53 -8.78 -7.52
CA ARG A 129 -10.90 -7.48 -7.85
C ARG A 129 -9.91 -7.08 -6.78
N ARG A 130 -10.26 -7.23 -5.48
CA ARG A 130 -9.35 -6.93 -4.38
C ARG A 130 -8.12 -7.83 -4.40
N ARG A 131 -8.27 -9.13 -4.61
CA ARG A 131 -7.15 -10.07 -4.76
C ARG A 131 -6.24 -9.70 -5.93
N LEU A 132 -6.81 -9.34 -7.08
CA LEU A 132 -6.05 -8.87 -8.24
C LEU A 132 -5.28 -7.57 -7.92
N SER A 133 -5.90 -6.62 -7.22
CA SER A 133 -5.24 -5.39 -6.79
C SER A 133 -4.04 -5.67 -5.88
N LEU A 134 -4.18 -6.61 -4.94
CA LEU A 134 -3.10 -7.03 -4.02
C LEU A 134 -2.00 -7.82 -4.73
N SER A 135 -2.32 -8.59 -5.77
CA SER A 135 -1.31 -9.30 -6.58
C SER A 135 -0.26 -8.36 -7.17
N ARG A 136 -0.58 -7.07 -7.34
CA ARG A 136 0.35 -6.04 -7.82
C ARG A 136 1.56 -5.85 -6.90
N LEU A 137 1.44 -6.14 -5.60
CA LEU A 137 2.55 -6.08 -4.64
C LEU A 137 3.70 -6.99 -5.06
N LEU A 138 3.40 -8.07 -5.76
CA LEU A 138 4.36 -9.08 -6.22
C LEU A 138 4.78 -8.88 -7.69
N ALA A 139 4.16 -7.94 -8.41
CA ALA A 139 4.43 -7.71 -9.83
C ALA A 139 5.74 -6.95 -10.08
N ALA A 140 6.22 -6.19 -9.08
CA ALA A 140 7.48 -5.46 -9.14
C ALA A 140 8.08 -5.33 -7.73
N PRO A 141 9.40 -5.43 -7.56
CA PRO A 141 10.04 -5.26 -6.26
C PRO A 141 9.99 -3.78 -5.83
N ARG A 142 9.36 -3.52 -4.70
CA ARG A 142 9.32 -2.20 -4.05
C ARG A 142 9.50 -2.38 -2.55
N PRO A 143 10.47 -1.71 -1.93
CA PRO A 143 10.79 -1.94 -0.52
C PRO A 143 9.77 -1.38 0.47
N ILE A 144 8.89 -0.45 0.06
CA ILE A 144 7.91 0.18 0.94
C ILE A 144 6.50 -0.13 0.44
N TRP A 145 5.69 -0.75 1.29
CA TRP A 145 4.29 -1.05 0.99
C TRP A 145 3.35 -0.17 1.80
N LEU A 146 2.51 0.58 1.11
CA LEU A 146 1.51 1.49 1.64
C LEU A 146 0.13 0.91 1.36
N LEU A 147 -0.56 0.45 2.40
CA LEU A 147 -1.77 -0.35 2.28
C LEU A 147 -2.97 0.37 2.93
N ASP A 148 -3.95 0.75 2.13
CA ASP A 148 -5.15 1.44 2.60
C ASP A 148 -6.31 0.44 2.74
N GLU A 149 -6.64 0.06 3.96
CA GLU A 149 -7.65 -0.95 4.32
C GLU A 149 -7.50 -2.24 3.49
N PRO A 150 -6.33 -2.91 3.55
CA PRO A 150 -6.01 -3.98 2.61
C PRO A 150 -6.90 -5.23 2.75
N MET A 151 -7.51 -5.44 3.92
CA MET A 151 -8.34 -6.62 4.21
C MET A 151 -9.80 -6.48 3.77
N THR A 152 -10.24 -5.27 3.37
CA THR A 152 -11.62 -5.03 2.94
C THR A 152 -11.96 -5.92 1.74
N ALA A 153 -13.16 -6.51 1.76
CA ALA A 153 -13.67 -7.44 0.75
C ALA A 153 -12.89 -8.76 0.57
N LEU A 154 -11.96 -9.09 1.47
CA LEU A 154 -11.26 -10.37 1.47
C LEU A 154 -11.94 -11.39 2.39
N ASP A 155 -12.00 -12.64 1.94
CA ASP A 155 -12.30 -13.78 2.79
C ASP A 155 -11.13 -14.10 3.74
N VAL A 156 -11.38 -14.92 4.76
CA VAL A 156 -10.40 -15.28 5.79
C VAL A 156 -9.14 -15.91 5.19
N GLU A 157 -9.29 -16.72 4.14
CA GLU A 157 -8.14 -17.36 3.48
C GLU A 157 -7.26 -16.35 2.76
N SER A 158 -7.87 -15.41 2.03
CA SER A 158 -7.15 -14.33 1.35
C SER A 158 -6.47 -13.37 2.35
N GLN A 159 -7.10 -13.11 3.51
CA GLN A 159 -6.49 -12.32 4.58
C GLN A 159 -5.24 -13.01 5.14
N LYS A 160 -5.29 -14.32 5.41
CA LYS A 160 -4.12 -15.11 5.83
C LYS A 160 -3.02 -15.11 4.78
N THR A 161 -3.39 -15.23 3.51
CA THR A 161 -2.45 -15.15 2.38
C THR A 161 -1.74 -13.80 2.36
N LEU A 162 -2.49 -12.70 2.49
CA LEU A 162 -1.93 -11.35 2.54
C LEU A 162 -0.99 -11.18 3.73
N ALA A 163 -1.37 -11.65 4.92
CA ALA A 163 -0.52 -11.60 6.11
C ALA A 163 0.82 -12.32 5.87
N GLY A 164 0.79 -13.53 5.31
CA GLY A 164 2.00 -14.29 4.98
C GLY A 164 2.88 -13.62 3.92
N ILE A 165 2.28 -12.92 2.95
CA ILE A 165 3.01 -12.12 1.93
C ILE A 165 3.67 -10.92 2.59
N VAL A 166 2.99 -10.21 3.49
CA VAL A 166 3.56 -9.09 4.26
C VAL A 166 4.70 -9.59 5.15
N ASP A 167 4.53 -10.71 5.86
CA ASP A 167 5.58 -11.28 6.70
C ASP A 167 6.85 -11.60 5.91
N ARG A 168 6.72 -12.18 4.72
CA ARG A 168 7.85 -12.44 3.83
C ARG A 168 8.54 -11.14 3.39
N HIS A 169 7.76 -10.17 2.96
CA HIS A 169 8.28 -8.85 2.56
C HIS A 169 9.11 -8.20 3.68
N LEU A 170 8.61 -8.25 4.92
CA LEU A 170 9.33 -7.73 6.09
C LEU A 170 10.60 -8.54 6.38
N ALA A 171 10.55 -9.87 6.30
CA ALA A 171 11.71 -10.74 6.49
C ALA A 171 12.82 -10.48 5.46
N GLU A 172 12.46 -10.06 4.26
CA GLU A 172 13.36 -9.64 3.19
C GLU A 172 13.86 -8.18 3.34
N GLY A 173 13.55 -7.53 4.46
CA GLY A 173 13.97 -6.16 4.78
C GLY A 173 13.06 -5.07 4.21
N GLY A 174 11.87 -5.41 3.75
CA GLY A 174 10.85 -4.45 3.35
C GLY A 174 10.26 -3.69 4.53
N ILE A 175 9.48 -2.65 4.25
CA ILE A 175 8.72 -1.85 5.21
C ILE A 175 7.25 -1.88 4.79
N ALA A 176 6.33 -2.07 5.73
CA ALA A 176 4.90 -2.00 5.45
C ALA A 176 4.20 -1.03 6.40
N LEU A 177 3.36 -0.16 5.84
CA LEU A 177 2.52 0.79 6.57
C LEU A 177 1.07 0.61 6.12
N ALA A 178 0.18 0.21 7.04
CA ALA A 178 -1.20 -0.07 6.71
C ALA A 178 -2.18 0.80 7.51
N ALA A 179 -3.15 1.40 6.83
CA ALA A 179 -4.31 1.97 7.48
C ALA A 179 -5.30 0.84 7.81
N ILE A 180 -5.59 0.67 9.10
CA ILE A 180 -6.37 -0.45 9.61
C ILE A 180 -7.56 0.05 10.41
N HIS A 181 -8.72 -0.59 10.21
CA HIS A 181 -9.88 -0.55 11.07
C HIS A 181 -10.11 -1.94 11.68
N GLY A 182 -10.30 -2.02 12.99
CA GLY A 182 -10.49 -3.31 13.68
C GLY A 182 -9.18 -4.11 13.83
N GLU A 183 -9.23 -5.42 13.52
CA GLU A 183 -8.07 -6.30 13.59
C GLU A 183 -7.05 -5.99 12.50
N GLY A 184 -5.77 -6.03 12.85
CA GLY A 184 -4.65 -5.81 11.94
C GLY A 184 -4.24 -7.07 11.19
N LEU A 185 -3.36 -6.92 10.21
CA LEU A 185 -2.76 -8.06 9.47
C LEU A 185 -1.90 -8.94 10.37
N ARG A 186 -1.23 -8.32 11.32
CA ARG A 186 -0.32 -8.93 12.30
C ARG A 186 -0.13 -7.96 13.47
N LYS A 187 0.57 -8.37 14.51
CA LYS A 187 0.97 -7.45 15.59
C LYS A 187 1.92 -6.37 15.01
N PRO A 188 1.61 -5.07 15.12
CA PRO A 188 2.45 -4.02 14.60
C PRO A 188 3.68 -3.79 15.48
N ASP A 189 4.80 -3.40 14.87
CA ASP A 189 5.99 -2.91 15.56
C ASP A 189 5.77 -1.46 16.04
N HIS A 190 4.99 -0.69 15.26
CA HIS A 190 4.62 0.69 15.59
C HIS A 190 3.14 0.97 15.30
N VAL A 191 2.54 1.82 16.12
CA VAL A 191 1.20 2.38 15.89
C VAL A 191 1.32 3.89 15.74
N ILE A 192 0.93 4.41 14.59
CA ILE A 192 0.88 5.83 14.29
C ILE A 192 -0.59 6.27 14.40
N THR A 193 -0.90 7.09 15.41
CA THR A 193 -2.27 7.54 15.67
C THR A 193 -2.50 8.92 15.06
N LEU A 194 -3.47 9.03 14.16
CA LEU A 194 -3.96 10.29 13.63
C LEU A 194 -5.22 10.71 14.36
N LYS A 195 -5.19 11.90 15.00
CA LYS A 195 -6.31 12.38 15.83
C LYS A 195 -7.43 13.05 15.03
N GLY A 196 -7.20 13.32 13.72
CA GLY A 196 -8.08 14.18 12.92
C GLY A 196 -7.80 15.67 13.24
N ALA A 197 -8.17 16.55 12.31
CA ALA A 197 -8.21 17.98 12.60
C ALA A 197 -9.37 18.26 13.56
N ALA A 198 -9.12 19.04 14.59
CA ALA A 198 -10.16 19.59 15.46
C ALA A 198 -11.03 20.59 14.69
#